data_2717e8e61779e3a777916cc73b82dc8f
#
_entry.id   2717e8e61779e3a777916cc73b82dc8f
#
_cell.length_a   1.000
_cell.length_b   1.000
_cell.length_c   1.000
_cell.angle_alpha   90.00
_cell.angle_beta   90.00
_cell.angle_gamma   90.00
#
_symmetry.space_group_name_H-M   'P 1'
#
loop_
_entity.id
_entity.type
_entity.pdbx_description
1 polymer ?
#
loop_
_entity_poly.entity_id
_entity_poly.type
_entity_poly.pdbx_seq_one_letter_code
_entity_poly.pdbx_strand_id
1 'polypeptide(L)'
;LRGSLSAGQYKDVILGLVFLKHASASHWKVLADNVTSEGIGRLADEAMDAVMTATPALAGMLPRLYGNLDRRRLGELVTVLDGARIGDRDSRAGDLMGEVYEYFLGNFARAEGRRGGEFFTPASVVRLLVEVLEPTGGRVYDPCCGSGGMFVQTEHFVAERDGDPANVTVYGQESVEQTWRMAKLNLAVHGIDGSDLGARCADTFVTDLHAGVQMDYVMANPPFNIKDWARDEEDPRWRFGVPPATNANYAWIQHILSKLAPGGTAGVVMANGSMSSNAMGEGDIRARIVEADLVSCVVALPAQLFRSTAIPVCLWFFAMDKAHRSGQVLFVDARGMGQLVDRAERALTRDEIVRIADAYHGWSGAASALAKGLAYEDVPGFCRSVPVDDIRAASYPLTPGRYVDAPAVPDDGEPAADKIARLTGELLAALDESARADQAVRRQVERLR
;
A
#
# COMPACT_ATOMS: atom_id res chain seq x y z
N LEU A 1 -2.54 15.90 25.74
CA LEU A 1 -2.45 16.59 24.44
C LEU A 1 -3.78 16.54 23.65
N ARG A 2 -4.61 15.49 23.81
CA ARG A 2 -5.96 15.45 23.21
C ARG A 2 -6.83 16.53 23.83
N GLY A 3 -7.19 17.56 23.07
CA GLY A 3 -8.05 18.69 23.49
C GLY A 3 -7.47 20.07 23.22
N SER A 4 -6.14 20.18 23.00
CA SER A 4 -5.49 21.45 22.63
C SER A 4 -4.85 21.41 21.21
N LEU A 5 -4.75 20.20 20.61
CA LEU A 5 -4.17 19.99 19.28
C LEU A 5 -5.15 19.24 18.39
N SER A 6 -5.14 19.55 17.09
CA SER A 6 -5.78 18.69 16.08
C SER A 6 -5.07 17.33 16.02
N ALA A 7 -5.74 16.31 15.46
CA ALA A 7 -5.16 14.96 15.33
C ALA A 7 -3.84 15.00 14.55
N GLY A 8 -3.77 15.80 13.47
CA GLY A 8 -2.55 15.98 12.68
C GLY A 8 -1.41 16.62 13.47
N GLN A 9 -1.68 17.70 14.21
CA GLN A 9 -0.65 18.35 15.05
C GLN A 9 -0.15 17.42 16.16
N TYR A 10 -1.03 16.60 16.73
CA TYR A 10 -0.63 15.60 17.74
C TYR A 10 0.34 14.55 17.15
N LYS A 11 0.07 14.11 15.93
CA LYS A 11 0.94 13.21 15.17
C LYS A 11 2.31 13.83 14.96
N ASP A 12 2.37 15.05 14.44
CA ASP A 12 3.61 15.77 14.15
C ASP A 12 4.48 15.93 15.41
N VAL A 13 3.87 16.28 16.55
CA VAL A 13 4.58 16.43 17.83
C VAL A 13 5.27 15.12 18.23
N ILE A 14 4.54 14.00 18.19
CA ILE A 14 5.10 12.72 18.63
C ILE A 14 6.18 12.24 17.65
N LEU A 15 5.88 12.23 16.35
CA LEU A 15 6.84 11.77 15.34
C LEU A 15 8.10 12.63 15.31
N GLY A 16 7.96 13.94 15.49
CA GLY A 16 9.11 14.84 15.59
C GLY A 16 10.01 14.54 16.80
N LEU A 17 9.44 14.29 17.99
CA LEU A 17 10.23 13.92 19.18
C LEU A 17 10.89 12.55 19.03
N VAL A 18 10.18 11.58 18.48
CA VAL A 18 10.73 10.25 18.20
C VAL A 18 11.90 10.36 17.22
N PHE A 19 11.73 11.17 16.16
CA PHE A 19 12.80 11.47 15.21
C PHE A 19 14.00 12.16 15.88
N LEU A 20 13.77 13.18 16.70
CA LEU A 20 14.83 13.91 17.41
C LEU A 20 15.65 13.00 18.29
N LYS A 21 15.01 12.08 19.02
CA LYS A 21 15.67 11.11 19.87
C LYS A 21 16.61 10.21 19.07
N HIS A 22 16.22 9.84 17.86
CA HIS A 22 17.05 9.05 16.94
C HIS A 22 18.17 9.89 16.32
N ALA A 23 17.84 11.06 15.76
CA ALA A 23 18.74 11.87 14.95
C ALA A 23 19.83 12.55 15.77
N SER A 24 19.56 12.90 17.04
CA SER A 24 20.50 13.67 17.85
C SER A 24 20.45 13.37 19.35
N ALA A 25 21.26 12.41 19.78
CA ALA A 25 21.37 12.03 21.18
C ALA A 25 21.76 13.21 22.11
N SER A 26 22.57 14.18 21.63
CA SER A 26 22.99 15.35 22.42
C SER A 26 21.83 16.30 22.69
N HIS A 27 21.05 16.64 21.67
CA HIS A 27 19.88 17.52 21.82
C HIS A 27 18.75 16.81 22.59
N TRP A 28 18.58 15.49 22.38
CA TRP A 28 17.64 14.70 23.16
C TRP A 28 17.97 14.72 24.65
N LYS A 29 19.27 14.54 24.99
CA LYS A 29 19.72 14.58 26.39
C LYS A 29 19.43 15.93 27.04
N VAL A 30 19.62 17.04 26.33
CA VAL A 30 19.26 18.38 26.84
C VAL A 30 17.78 18.46 27.17
N LEU A 31 16.90 17.91 26.33
CA LEU A 31 15.45 17.87 26.60
C LEU A 31 15.14 17.00 27.81
N ALA A 32 15.69 15.80 27.89
CA ALA A 32 15.48 14.84 28.96
C ALA A 32 15.93 15.40 30.32
N ASP A 33 17.07 16.10 30.36
CA ASP A 33 17.60 16.73 31.57
C ASP A 33 16.74 17.97 32.00
N ASN A 34 15.89 18.53 31.13
CA ASN A 34 15.12 19.73 31.36
C ASN A 34 13.59 19.54 31.30
N VAL A 35 13.07 18.33 31.59
CA VAL A 35 11.62 18.00 31.48
C VAL A 35 10.69 18.85 32.34
N THR A 36 11.20 19.46 33.42
CA THR A 36 10.43 20.35 34.30
C THR A 36 10.62 21.82 34.00
N SER A 37 11.50 22.17 33.05
CA SER A 37 11.82 23.56 32.69
C SER A 37 10.64 24.30 32.09
N GLU A 38 10.48 25.58 32.42
CA GLU A 38 9.50 26.46 31.77
C GLU A 38 9.80 26.64 30.28
N GLY A 39 11.07 26.50 29.86
CA GLY A 39 11.55 26.64 28.50
C GLY A 39 11.58 25.36 27.68
N ILE A 40 11.05 24.21 28.16
CA ILE A 40 11.17 22.91 27.48
C ILE A 40 10.65 22.96 26.01
N GLY A 41 9.56 23.68 25.74
CA GLY A 41 9.02 23.82 24.39
C GLY A 41 9.97 24.54 23.44
N ARG A 42 10.61 25.64 23.95
CA ARG A 42 11.62 26.39 23.19
C ARG A 42 12.87 25.53 22.95
N LEU A 43 13.33 24.79 23.95
CA LEU A 43 14.45 23.85 23.78
C LEU A 43 14.16 22.77 22.71
N ALA A 44 12.91 22.29 22.65
CA ALA A 44 12.52 21.33 21.62
C ALA A 44 12.52 21.98 20.22
N ASP A 45 11.98 23.20 20.07
CA ASP A 45 12.00 23.91 18.78
C ASP A 45 13.44 24.23 18.34
N GLU A 46 14.35 24.64 19.26
CA GLU A 46 15.76 24.87 19.01
C GLU A 46 16.50 23.58 18.60
N ALA A 47 16.17 22.47 19.22
CA ALA A 47 16.71 21.16 18.86
C ALA A 47 16.30 20.72 17.45
N MET A 48 15.02 20.96 17.07
CA MET A 48 14.55 20.72 15.70
C MET A 48 15.28 21.57 14.67
N ASP A 49 15.48 22.87 14.97
CA ASP A 49 16.24 23.77 14.11
C ASP A 49 17.70 23.34 13.95
N ALA A 50 18.33 22.89 15.01
CA ALA A 50 19.71 22.42 14.96
C ALA A 50 19.85 21.17 14.07
N VAL A 51 18.91 20.21 14.16
CA VAL A 51 18.90 19.01 13.32
C VAL A 51 18.65 19.40 11.84
N MET A 52 17.69 20.29 11.55
CA MET A 52 17.43 20.75 10.19
C MET A 52 18.61 21.51 9.59
N THR A 53 19.36 22.27 10.41
CA THR A 53 20.56 22.98 9.97
C THR A 53 21.70 22.01 9.66
N ALA A 54 21.86 20.96 10.47
CA ALA A 54 22.89 19.94 10.27
C ALA A 54 22.56 19.01 9.08
N THR A 55 21.29 18.87 8.70
CA THR A 55 20.82 17.97 7.64
C THR A 55 19.97 18.76 6.63
N PRO A 56 20.57 19.37 5.61
CA PRO A 56 19.86 20.25 4.65
C PRO A 56 18.67 19.57 3.95
N ALA A 57 18.73 18.26 3.73
CA ALA A 57 17.63 17.48 3.17
C ALA A 57 16.35 17.51 4.02
N LEU A 58 16.46 17.84 5.31
CA LEU A 58 15.35 17.96 6.26
C LEU A 58 14.92 19.40 6.54
N ALA A 59 15.46 20.37 5.79
CA ALA A 59 15.12 21.77 5.98
C ALA A 59 13.60 22.01 5.88
N GLY A 60 13.00 22.54 6.95
CA GLY A 60 11.56 22.79 7.04
C GLY A 60 10.68 21.54 7.25
N MET A 61 11.27 20.35 7.43
CA MET A 61 10.51 19.10 7.59
C MET A 61 10.05 18.85 9.03
N LEU A 62 10.86 19.24 10.02
CA LEU A 62 10.52 19.03 11.43
C LEU A 62 9.54 20.08 11.95
N PRO A 63 8.60 19.70 12.83
CA PRO A 63 7.62 20.63 13.37
C PRO A 63 8.25 21.62 14.34
N ARG A 64 7.74 22.87 14.32
CA ARG A 64 8.12 23.95 15.25
C ARG A 64 6.90 24.47 15.99
N LEU A 65 6.32 23.64 16.84
CA LEU A 65 5.09 23.97 17.59
C LEU A 65 5.19 23.64 19.09
N TYR A 66 6.37 23.21 19.54
CA TYR A 66 6.56 22.76 20.92
C TYR A 66 6.48 23.89 21.91
N GLY A 67 6.89 25.12 21.51
CA GLY A 67 6.75 26.33 22.32
C GLY A 67 5.31 26.68 22.69
N ASN A 68 4.34 26.21 21.91
CA ASN A 68 2.91 26.46 22.15
C ASN A 68 2.21 25.35 22.96
N LEU A 69 2.94 24.31 23.36
CA LEU A 69 2.39 23.19 24.09
C LEU A 69 2.40 23.42 25.59
N ASP A 70 1.47 22.75 26.28
CA ASP A 70 1.51 22.69 27.74
C ASP A 70 2.81 22.02 28.19
N ARG A 71 3.62 22.78 28.95
CA ARG A 71 4.98 22.37 29.39
C ARG A 71 5.00 21.06 30.19
N ARG A 72 3.99 20.86 31.04
CA ARG A 72 3.92 19.68 31.91
C ARG A 72 3.67 18.43 31.04
N ARG A 73 2.72 18.51 30.13
CA ARG A 73 2.39 17.41 29.22
C ARG A 73 3.53 17.10 28.25
N LEU A 74 4.26 18.13 27.80
CA LEU A 74 5.45 17.94 26.98
C LEU A 74 6.56 17.24 27.79
N GLY A 75 6.83 17.66 29.02
CA GLY A 75 7.78 17.02 29.90
C GLY A 75 7.43 15.56 30.22
N GLU A 76 6.16 15.27 30.48
CA GLU A 76 5.65 13.90 30.68
C GLU A 76 5.88 13.05 29.42
N LEU A 77 5.62 13.60 28.22
CA LEU A 77 5.86 12.91 26.96
C LEU A 77 7.34 12.62 26.71
N VAL A 78 8.22 13.60 26.94
CA VAL A 78 9.68 13.43 26.83
C VAL A 78 10.15 12.35 27.82
N THR A 79 9.67 12.35 29.05
CA THR A 79 10.00 11.35 30.07
C THR A 79 9.59 9.93 29.63
N VAL A 80 8.39 9.77 29.08
CA VAL A 80 7.90 8.48 28.58
C VAL A 80 8.78 8.00 27.41
N LEU A 81 9.07 8.89 26.46
CA LEU A 81 9.93 8.55 25.32
C LEU A 81 11.36 8.27 25.76
N ASP A 82 11.89 8.97 26.75
CA ASP A 82 13.25 8.74 27.25
C ASP A 82 13.39 7.36 27.90
N GLY A 83 12.41 6.96 28.70
CA GLY A 83 12.37 5.63 29.32
C GLY A 83 12.14 4.47 28.33
N ALA A 84 11.63 4.75 27.14
CA ALA A 84 11.52 3.74 26.10
C ALA A 84 12.92 3.39 25.56
N ARG A 85 13.30 2.10 25.67
CA ARG A 85 14.55 1.59 25.06
C ARG A 85 14.37 1.58 23.53
N ILE A 86 14.61 2.73 22.91
CA ILE A 86 14.72 2.86 21.47
C ILE A 86 16.20 2.63 21.17
N GLY A 87 16.53 1.50 20.56
CA GLY A 87 17.84 0.87 20.46
C GLY A 87 19.07 1.78 20.32
N ASP A 88 20.19 1.31 20.84
CA ASP A 88 21.52 1.89 20.61
C ASP A 88 21.95 1.67 19.15
N ARG A 89 22.82 2.57 18.64
CA ARG A 89 23.23 2.73 17.22
C ARG A 89 23.97 1.53 16.56
N ASP A 90 23.93 0.32 17.10
CA ASP A 90 24.40 -0.87 16.41
C ASP A 90 23.39 -1.31 15.33
N SER A 91 23.85 -1.95 14.27
CA SER A 91 23.13 -2.22 13.00
C SER A 91 21.72 -2.85 13.10
N ARG A 92 21.37 -3.43 14.25
CA ARG A 92 20.00 -3.86 14.59
C ARG A 92 19.11 -2.76 15.21
N ALA A 93 19.68 -1.65 15.57
CA ALA A 93 19.01 -0.58 16.31
C ALA A 93 18.35 0.45 15.38
N GLY A 94 18.87 0.65 14.18
CA GLY A 94 18.21 1.43 13.12
C GLY A 94 16.90 0.79 12.69
N ASP A 95 16.89 -0.53 12.61
CA ASP A 95 15.73 -1.35 12.28
C ASP A 95 14.61 -1.20 13.33
N LEU A 96 14.93 -1.28 14.62
CA LEU A 96 13.97 -1.11 15.71
C LEU A 96 13.36 0.31 15.73
N MET A 97 14.14 1.34 15.38
CA MET A 97 13.61 2.71 15.35
C MET A 97 12.65 2.92 14.18
N GLY A 98 12.97 2.36 13.04
CA GLY A 98 12.10 2.30 11.88
C GLY A 98 10.77 1.63 12.22
N GLU A 99 10.80 0.46 12.86
CA GLU A 99 9.60 -0.26 13.32
C GLU A 99 8.75 0.56 14.28
N VAL A 100 9.39 1.26 15.24
CA VAL A 100 8.68 2.15 16.17
C VAL A 100 8.02 3.31 15.42
N TYR A 101 8.73 3.90 14.46
CA TYR A 101 8.21 4.99 13.65
C TYR A 101 7.03 4.53 12.79
N GLU A 102 7.16 3.39 12.10
CA GLU A 102 6.07 2.76 11.33
C GLU A 102 4.86 2.39 12.20
N TYR A 103 5.10 1.87 13.41
CA TYR A 103 4.02 1.59 14.37
C TYR A 103 3.21 2.84 14.72
N PHE A 104 3.88 3.97 14.98
CA PHE A 104 3.19 5.24 15.23
C PHE A 104 2.46 5.72 13.98
N LEU A 105 3.07 5.68 12.79
CA LEU A 105 2.42 6.02 11.53
C LEU A 105 1.16 5.20 11.32
N GLY A 106 1.24 3.88 11.48
CA GLY A 106 0.10 2.98 11.35
C GLY A 106 -1.02 3.27 12.36
N ASN A 107 -0.69 3.58 13.61
CA ASN A 107 -1.68 3.95 14.63
C ASN A 107 -2.35 5.31 14.36
N PHE A 108 -1.60 6.29 13.85
CA PHE A 108 -2.17 7.58 13.48
C PHE A 108 -3.06 7.47 12.24
N ALA A 109 -2.66 6.73 11.22
CA ALA A 109 -3.49 6.45 10.06
C ALA A 109 -4.81 5.76 10.46
N ARG A 110 -4.75 4.84 11.43
CA ARG A 110 -5.94 4.18 12.02
C ARG A 110 -6.86 5.17 12.75
N ALA A 111 -6.30 6.18 13.45
CA ALA A 111 -7.05 7.15 14.25
C ALA A 111 -7.70 8.24 13.39
N GLU A 112 -7.09 8.63 12.28
CA GLU A 112 -7.61 9.66 11.37
C GLU A 112 -8.80 9.15 10.55
N GLY A 113 -8.91 7.84 10.32
CA GLY A 113 -10.07 7.19 9.71
C GLY A 113 -10.38 7.74 8.30
N ARG A 114 -11.66 7.62 7.88
CA ARG A 114 -12.15 7.97 6.53
C ARG A 114 -12.05 9.46 6.13
N ARG A 115 -11.63 10.34 7.02
CA ARG A 115 -11.67 11.80 6.78
C ARG A 115 -10.51 12.35 5.96
N GLY A 116 -9.38 11.62 5.85
CA GLY A 116 -8.19 12.10 5.14
C GLY A 116 -8.10 11.66 3.68
N GLY A 117 -8.90 10.69 3.23
CA GLY A 117 -8.73 10.13 1.87
C GLY A 117 -7.42 9.32 1.70
N GLU A 118 -6.55 9.37 2.68
CA GLU A 118 -5.26 8.69 2.68
C GLU A 118 -5.42 7.26 3.20
N PHE A 119 -5.26 6.31 2.32
CA PHE A 119 -5.27 4.90 2.71
C PHE A 119 -3.83 4.47 3.02
N PHE A 120 -3.56 4.23 4.30
CA PHE A 120 -2.33 3.54 4.68
C PHE A 120 -2.32 2.15 4.03
N THR A 121 -1.31 1.86 3.22
CA THR A 121 -1.20 0.55 2.58
C THR A 121 -0.79 -0.49 3.62
N PRO A 122 -1.56 -1.57 3.80
CA PRO A 122 -1.21 -2.62 4.75
C PRO A 122 0.16 -3.23 4.43
N ALA A 123 0.99 -3.44 5.43
CA ALA A 123 2.35 -3.96 5.26
C ALA A 123 2.39 -5.28 4.47
N SER A 124 1.41 -6.18 4.65
CA SER A 124 1.33 -7.43 3.89
C SER A 124 1.08 -7.22 2.40
N VAL A 125 0.35 -6.16 2.02
CA VAL A 125 0.11 -5.80 0.60
C VAL A 125 1.35 -5.18 0.00
N VAL A 126 2.02 -4.28 0.73
CA VAL A 126 3.30 -3.69 0.28
C VAL A 126 4.34 -4.79 0.09
N ARG A 127 4.47 -5.68 1.07
CA ARG A 127 5.40 -6.82 0.97
C ARG A 127 5.10 -7.69 -0.24
N LEU A 128 3.82 -7.97 -0.54
CA LEU A 128 3.46 -8.75 -1.73
C LEU A 128 3.89 -8.04 -3.03
N LEU A 129 3.69 -6.72 -3.14
CA LEU A 129 4.15 -5.96 -4.30
C LEU A 129 5.66 -6.07 -4.48
N VAL A 130 6.42 -5.85 -3.41
CA VAL A 130 7.88 -5.90 -3.41
C VAL A 130 8.40 -7.32 -3.71
N GLU A 131 7.80 -8.36 -3.09
CA GLU A 131 8.17 -9.75 -3.36
C GLU A 131 7.93 -10.15 -4.82
N VAL A 132 6.83 -9.70 -5.44
CA VAL A 132 6.51 -10.01 -6.84
C VAL A 132 7.43 -9.27 -7.81
N LEU A 133 7.77 -8.00 -7.54
CA LEU A 133 8.57 -7.17 -8.43
C LEU A 133 10.08 -7.38 -8.27
N GLU A 134 10.55 -7.85 -7.11
CA GLU A 134 11.95 -8.08 -6.78
C GLU A 134 12.87 -6.88 -7.11
N PRO A 135 12.64 -5.68 -6.57
CA PRO A 135 13.44 -4.49 -6.88
C PRO A 135 14.82 -4.59 -6.21
N THR A 136 15.78 -5.18 -6.89
CA THR A 136 17.16 -5.40 -6.39
C THR A 136 18.13 -4.26 -6.71
N GLY A 137 17.70 -3.26 -7.46
CA GLY A 137 18.48 -2.09 -7.86
C GLY A 137 17.73 -1.24 -8.88
N GLY A 138 18.26 -0.06 -9.21
CA GLY A 138 17.66 0.85 -10.17
C GLY A 138 16.70 1.87 -9.55
N ARG A 139 15.84 2.45 -10.36
CA ARG A 139 14.91 3.52 -9.98
C ARG A 139 13.55 2.96 -9.58
N VAL A 140 13.17 3.17 -8.33
CA VAL A 140 11.88 2.77 -7.76
C VAL A 140 11.02 4.00 -7.57
N TYR A 141 9.80 4.02 -8.13
CA TYR A 141 8.92 5.17 -8.12
C TYR A 141 7.56 4.87 -7.50
N ASP A 142 7.07 5.82 -6.70
CA ASP A 142 5.68 5.87 -6.24
C ASP A 142 5.08 7.26 -6.51
N PRO A 143 4.11 7.39 -7.45
CA PRO A 143 3.50 8.67 -7.81
C PRO A 143 2.55 9.26 -6.75
N CYS A 144 2.26 8.52 -5.69
CA CYS A 144 1.37 8.90 -4.60
C CYS A 144 1.87 8.28 -3.28
N CYS A 145 3.15 8.54 -2.96
CA CYS A 145 3.96 7.76 -2.03
C CYS A 145 3.47 7.77 -0.57
N GLY A 146 2.51 8.61 -0.23
CA GLY A 146 2.01 8.69 1.13
C GLY A 146 3.13 8.93 2.14
N SER A 147 3.25 8.08 3.13
CA SER A 147 4.34 8.12 4.12
C SER A 147 5.64 7.45 3.68
N GLY A 148 5.77 7.01 2.43
CA GLY A 148 6.98 6.38 1.90
C GLY A 148 7.14 4.89 2.25
N GLY A 149 6.08 4.21 2.71
CA GLY A 149 6.14 2.82 3.15
C GLY A 149 6.57 1.82 2.07
N MET A 150 6.28 2.09 0.78
CA MET A 150 6.75 1.26 -0.34
C MET A 150 8.29 1.25 -0.43
N PHE A 151 8.92 2.41 -0.23
CA PHE A 151 10.38 2.54 -0.29
C PHE A 151 11.07 1.84 0.88
N VAL A 152 10.52 1.97 2.09
CA VAL A 152 11.03 1.29 3.29
C VAL A 152 10.99 -0.23 3.10
N GLN A 153 9.89 -0.77 2.61
CA GLN A 153 9.77 -2.20 2.34
C GLN A 153 10.70 -2.67 1.20
N THR A 154 10.98 -1.81 0.23
CA THR A 154 11.97 -2.10 -0.83
C THR A 154 13.38 -2.24 -0.23
N GLU A 155 13.75 -1.32 0.64
CA GLU A 155 15.05 -1.36 1.34
C GLU A 155 15.19 -2.65 2.19
N HIS A 156 14.17 -2.97 2.99
CA HIS A 156 14.15 -4.22 3.77
C HIS A 156 14.26 -5.45 2.87
N PHE A 157 13.58 -5.46 1.72
CA PHE A 157 13.66 -6.57 0.75
C PHE A 157 15.07 -6.76 0.22
N VAL A 158 15.77 -5.68 -0.12
CA VAL A 158 17.16 -5.72 -0.61
C VAL A 158 18.10 -6.22 0.49
N ALA A 159 17.95 -5.68 1.70
CA ALA A 159 18.77 -6.06 2.85
C ALA A 159 18.56 -7.52 3.28
N GLU A 160 17.31 -8.03 3.26
CA GLU A 160 16.99 -9.45 3.57
C GLU A 160 17.64 -10.45 2.58
N ARG A 161 18.09 -9.98 1.41
CA ARG A 161 18.71 -10.78 0.34
C ARG A 161 20.20 -10.52 0.16
N ASP A 162 20.85 -9.96 1.18
CA ASP A 162 22.28 -9.58 1.16
C ASP A 162 22.63 -8.63 -0.01
N GLY A 163 21.64 -7.88 -0.52
CA GLY A 163 21.84 -6.84 -1.52
C GLY A 163 22.31 -5.53 -0.88
N ASP A 164 22.82 -4.62 -1.71
CA ASP A 164 23.19 -3.28 -1.26
C ASP A 164 22.03 -2.31 -1.51
N PRO A 165 21.35 -1.79 -0.46
CA PRO A 165 20.29 -0.80 -0.62
C PRO A 165 20.71 0.46 -1.38
N ALA A 166 22.00 0.82 -1.40
CA ALA A 166 22.52 1.94 -2.17
C ALA A 166 22.37 1.78 -3.69
N ASN A 167 22.10 0.56 -4.18
CA ASN A 167 21.80 0.33 -5.58
C ASN A 167 20.36 0.73 -5.97
N VAL A 168 19.50 1.06 -5.01
CA VAL A 168 18.13 1.53 -5.22
C VAL A 168 18.06 3.03 -5.05
N THR A 169 17.54 3.72 -6.07
CA THR A 169 17.22 5.15 -5.97
C THR A 169 15.71 5.31 -5.94
N VAL A 170 15.21 5.95 -4.89
CA VAL A 170 13.76 6.13 -4.70
C VAL A 170 13.30 7.46 -5.27
N TYR A 171 12.25 7.43 -6.07
CA TYR A 171 11.56 8.59 -6.61
C TYR A 171 10.13 8.60 -6.06
N GLY A 172 9.66 9.74 -5.59
CA GLY A 172 8.31 9.81 -5.04
C GLY A 172 7.63 11.14 -5.31
N GLN A 173 6.31 11.11 -5.25
CA GLN A 173 5.49 12.29 -5.32
C GLN A 173 4.30 12.17 -4.38
N GLU A 174 3.96 13.25 -3.68
CA GLU A 174 2.84 13.31 -2.75
C GLU A 174 2.20 14.70 -2.84
N SER A 175 0.87 14.76 -2.85
CA SER A 175 0.11 16.00 -3.00
C SER A 175 -0.10 16.76 -1.69
N VAL A 176 -0.16 16.05 -0.57
CA VAL A 176 -0.43 16.61 0.76
C VAL A 176 0.88 16.95 1.45
N GLU A 177 1.09 18.23 1.75
CA GLU A 177 2.34 18.74 2.33
C GLU A 177 2.74 18.02 3.63
N GLN A 178 1.78 17.79 4.53
CA GLN A 178 2.03 17.10 5.78
C GLN A 178 2.49 15.66 5.57
N THR A 179 1.86 14.95 4.63
CA THR A 179 2.19 13.56 4.29
C THR A 179 3.54 13.48 3.57
N TRP A 180 3.83 14.43 2.67
CA TRP A 180 5.13 14.56 2.02
C TRP A 180 6.28 14.78 3.02
N ARG A 181 6.10 15.70 4.00
CA ARG A 181 7.07 15.88 5.09
C ARG A 181 7.28 14.60 5.89
N MET A 182 6.20 13.89 6.17
CA MET A 182 6.24 12.63 6.88
C MET A 182 7.00 11.54 6.12
N ALA A 183 6.81 11.45 4.79
CA ALA A 183 7.61 10.56 3.94
C ALA A 183 9.10 10.88 4.02
N LYS A 184 9.48 12.16 3.91
CA LYS A 184 10.88 12.58 4.04
C LYS A 184 11.50 12.18 5.38
N LEU A 185 10.77 12.35 6.48
CA LEU A 185 11.22 11.95 7.81
C LEU A 185 11.30 10.42 7.95
N ASN A 186 10.32 9.69 7.40
CA ASN A 186 10.32 8.24 7.42
C ASN A 186 11.53 7.67 6.69
N LEU A 187 11.81 8.16 5.47
CA LEU A 187 13.00 7.74 4.73
C LEU A 187 14.30 8.06 5.48
N ALA A 188 14.39 9.25 6.08
CA ALA A 188 15.57 9.64 6.85
C ALA A 188 15.80 8.75 8.08
N VAL A 189 14.74 8.28 8.76
CA VAL A 189 14.83 7.31 9.89
C VAL A 189 15.43 5.99 9.43
N HIS A 190 15.08 5.54 8.22
CA HIS A 190 15.59 4.29 7.63
C HIS A 190 16.91 4.47 6.85
N GLY A 191 17.49 5.67 6.86
CA GLY A 191 18.74 5.95 6.14
C GLY A 191 18.60 6.00 4.61
N ILE A 192 17.37 6.10 4.10
CA ILE A 192 17.08 6.19 2.67
C ILE A 192 17.17 7.65 2.21
N ASP A 193 17.83 7.89 1.09
CA ASP A 193 17.88 9.23 0.49
C ASP A 193 16.52 9.63 -0.08
N GLY A 194 15.87 10.59 0.55
CA GLY A 194 14.57 11.13 0.13
C GLY A 194 14.67 12.37 -0.77
N SER A 195 15.83 12.70 -1.34
CA SER A 195 16.04 13.91 -2.18
C SER A 195 15.08 13.93 -3.39
N ASP A 196 14.88 12.78 -4.02
CA ASP A 196 14.02 12.61 -5.20
C ASP A 196 12.52 12.40 -4.86
N LEU A 197 12.07 12.74 -3.63
CA LEU A 197 10.65 12.97 -3.35
C LEU A 197 10.19 14.39 -3.78
N GLY A 198 11.00 15.07 -4.57
CA GLY A 198 10.77 16.43 -5.04
C GLY A 198 11.09 17.51 -3.99
N ALA A 199 11.30 18.73 -4.46
CA ALA A 199 11.56 19.89 -3.60
C ALA A 199 10.29 20.41 -2.88
N ARG A 200 9.12 19.93 -3.28
CA ARG A 200 7.81 20.32 -2.73
C ARG A 200 6.79 19.20 -2.93
N CYS A 201 5.71 19.25 -2.18
CA CYS A 201 4.52 18.43 -2.48
C CYS A 201 3.88 18.91 -3.80
N ALA A 202 3.32 17.98 -4.58
CA ALA A 202 2.60 18.30 -5.81
C ALA A 202 1.62 17.18 -6.18
N ASP A 203 0.48 17.57 -6.74
CA ASP A 203 -0.44 16.62 -7.37
C ASP A 203 0.15 16.13 -8.70
N THR A 204 0.22 14.82 -8.85
CA THR A 204 0.82 14.11 -9.98
C THR A 204 0.14 14.41 -11.32
N PHE A 205 -1.14 14.74 -11.30
CA PHE A 205 -1.87 15.12 -12.52
C PHE A 205 -1.72 16.58 -12.87
N VAL A 206 -1.40 17.45 -11.89
CA VAL A 206 -1.13 18.88 -12.13
C VAL A 206 0.32 19.10 -12.55
N THR A 207 1.25 18.45 -11.86
CA THR A 207 2.69 18.67 -12.09
C THR A 207 3.43 17.36 -11.89
N ASP A 208 3.95 16.79 -12.96
CA ASP A 208 4.87 15.66 -12.90
C ASP A 208 6.28 16.16 -12.51
N LEU A 209 6.66 15.97 -11.24
CA LEU A 209 7.96 16.40 -10.72
C LEU A 209 9.13 15.60 -11.32
N HIS A 210 8.85 14.44 -11.91
CA HIS A 210 9.85 13.55 -12.51
C HIS A 210 9.65 13.42 -14.03
N ALA A 211 9.18 14.50 -14.70
CA ALA A 211 9.01 14.52 -16.15
C ALA A 211 10.29 14.08 -16.87
N GLY A 212 10.17 13.17 -17.82
CA GLY A 212 11.30 12.64 -18.61
C GLY A 212 12.17 11.60 -17.88
N VAL A 213 11.93 11.31 -16.62
CA VAL A 213 12.62 10.22 -15.90
C VAL A 213 11.87 8.91 -16.13
N GLN A 214 12.58 7.89 -16.60
CA GLN A 214 12.06 6.53 -16.73
C GLN A 214 12.47 5.69 -15.53
N MET A 215 11.56 4.83 -15.08
CA MET A 215 11.67 4.06 -13.85
C MET A 215 11.78 2.57 -14.14
N ASP A 216 12.63 1.87 -13.40
CA ASP A 216 12.80 0.43 -13.52
C ASP A 216 11.65 -0.29 -12.82
N TYR A 217 11.21 0.25 -11.69
CA TYR A 217 10.09 -0.27 -10.91
C TYR A 217 9.13 0.86 -10.52
N VAL A 218 7.83 0.60 -10.65
CA VAL A 218 6.80 1.47 -10.10
C VAL A 218 5.92 0.68 -9.15
N MET A 219 5.78 1.14 -7.91
CA MET A 219 4.86 0.57 -6.93
C MET A 219 3.94 1.66 -6.41
N ALA A 220 2.63 1.44 -6.46
CA ALA A 220 1.68 2.46 -6.07
C ALA A 220 0.43 1.89 -5.41
N ASN A 221 -0.08 2.63 -4.44
CA ASN A 221 -1.44 2.48 -3.93
C ASN A 221 -2.19 3.81 -4.12
N PRO A 222 -2.62 4.13 -5.36
CA PRO A 222 -3.29 5.38 -5.62
C PRO A 222 -4.65 5.45 -4.92
N PRO A 223 -5.12 6.65 -4.57
CA PRO A 223 -6.44 6.81 -3.99
C PRO A 223 -7.52 6.35 -4.99
N PHE A 224 -8.45 5.48 -4.49
CA PHE A 224 -9.44 4.80 -5.33
C PHE A 224 -10.60 5.70 -5.73
N ASN A 225 -11.02 5.60 -6.99
CA ASN A 225 -12.26 6.21 -7.51
C ASN A 225 -12.36 7.71 -7.27
N ILE A 226 -11.25 8.45 -7.36
CA ILE A 226 -11.25 9.90 -7.22
C ILE A 226 -12.06 10.51 -8.34
N LYS A 227 -12.91 11.46 -7.96
CA LYS A 227 -13.67 12.34 -8.87
C LYS A 227 -13.00 13.72 -8.87
N ASP A 228 -13.29 14.49 -9.92
CA ASP A 228 -12.87 15.89 -10.02
C ASP A 228 -11.34 16.08 -9.88
N TRP A 229 -10.57 15.11 -10.38
CA TRP A 229 -9.11 15.19 -10.47
C TRP A 229 -8.68 16.17 -11.57
N ALA A 230 -7.44 16.64 -11.54
CA ALA A 230 -6.87 17.59 -12.50
C ALA A 230 -6.71 16.94 -13.89
N ARG A 231 -7.81 16.85 -14.64
CA ARG A 231 -7.89 16.22 -15.95
C ARG A 231 -7.57 17.20 -17.05
N ASP A 232 -6.52 16.92 -17.79
CA ASP A 232 -6.22 17.54 -19.08
C ASP A 232 -6.45 16.50 -20.19
N GLU A 233 -7.30 16.83 -21.17
CA GLU A 233 -7.62 15.91 -22.28
C GLU A 233 -6.47 15.77 -23.28
N GLU A 234 -5.58 16.76 -23.36
CA GLU A 234 -4.42 16.79 -24.25
C GLU A 234 -3.15 16.20 -23.62
N ASP A 235 -3.23 15.71 -22.39
CA ASP A 235 -2.09 15.14 -21.68
C ASP A 235 -1.50 13.94 -22.45
N PRO A 236 -0.20 13.97 -22.79
CA PRO A 236 0.47 12.93 -23.58
C PRO A 236 0.49 11.56 -22.89
N ARG A 237 0.19 11.49 -21.59
CA ARG A 237 0.09 10.23 -20.84
C ARG A 237 -1.10 9.37 -21.29
N TRP A 238 -2.16 9.97 -21.88
CA TRP A 238 -3.39 9.25 -22.26
C TRP A 238 -3.27 8.47 -23.57
N ARG A 239 -2.23 7.67 -23.70
CA ARG A 239 -1.94 6.87 -24.91
C ARG A 239 -3.01 5.84 -25.24
N PHE A 240 -3.74 5.35 -24.24
CA PHE A 240 -4.78 4.34 -24.39
C PHE A 240 -6.21 4.93 -24.36
N GLY A 241 -6.33 6.24 -24.29
CA GLY A 241 -7.57 6.98 -24.26
C GLY A 241 -7.68 7.86 -23.03
N VAL A 242 -8.42 8.95 -23.17
CA VAL A 242 -8.60 9.94 -22.10
C VAL A 242 -9.44 9.36 -20.98
N PRO A 243 -8.93 9.29 -19.73
CA PRO A 243 -9.67 8.73 -18.60
C PRO A 243 -10.89 9.59 -18.25
N PRO A 244 -11.97 9.00 -17.69
CA PRO A 244 -13.18 9.74 -17.33
C PRO A 244 -12.93 10.75 -16.20
N ALA A 245 -13.54 11.94 -16.26
CA ALA A 245 -13.46 12.94 -15.20
C ALA A 245 -14.01 12.44 -13.84
N THR A 246 -14.93 11.49 -13.88
CA THR A 246 -15.59 10.94 -12.69
C THR A 246 -14.82 9.84 -11.98
N ASN A 247 -13.69 9.38 -12.56
CA ASN A 247 -12.88 8.30 -11.98
C ASN A 247 -11.44 8.35 -12.51
N ALA A 248 -10.46 8.55 -11.61
CA ALA A 248 -9.05 8.64 -11.96
C ALA A 248 -8.33 7.27 -12.03
N ASN A 249 -8.99 6.14 -11.82
CA ASN A 249 -8.31 4.83 -11.75
C ASN A 249 -7.44 4.58 -12.99
N TYR A 250 -7.95 4.82 -14.19
CA TYR A 250 -7.18 4.64 -15.43
C TYR A 250 -6.24 5.81 -15.76
N ALA A 251 -6.38 6.94 -15.09
CA ALA A 251 -5.37 8.00 -15.15
C ALA A 251 -4.11 7.57 -14.39
N TRP A 252 -4.26 6.99 -13.20
CA TRP A 252 -3.15 6.42 -12.44
C TRP A 252 -2.43 5.32 -13.21
N ILE A 253 -3.17 4.35 -13.77
CA ILE A 253 -2.59 3.27 -14.57
C ILE A 253 -1.79 3.83 -15.75
N GLN A 254 -2.34 4.78 -16.53
CA GLN A 254 -1.65 5.33 -17.68
C GLN A 254 -0.45 6.21 -17.29
N HIS A 255 -0.54 6.97 -16.19
CA HIS A 255 0.61 7.68 -15.64
C HIS A 255 1.75 6.71 -15.30
N ILE A 256 1.46 5.64 -14.57
CA ILE A 256 2.44 4.61 -14.20
C ILE A 256 3.08 3.99 -15.43
N LEU A 257 2.28 3.58 -16.42
CA LEU A 257 2.79 3.02 -17.67
C LEU A 257 3.67 4.01 -18.45
N SER A 258 3.37 5.31 -18.39
CA SER A 258 4.18 6.35 -19.04
C SER A 258 5.55 6.54 -18.41
N LYS A 259 5.73 6.10 -17.16
CA LYS A 259 6.97 6.22 -16.40
C LYS A 259 7.91 5.02 -16.55
N LEU A 260 7.43 3.89 -17.03
CA LEU A 260 8.25 2.69 -17.12
C LEU A 260 9.35 2.80 -18.17
N ALA A 261 10.55 2.38 -17.79
CA ALA A 261 11.66 2.14 -18.69
C ALA A 261 11.35 0.95 -19.63
N PRO A 262 12.08 0.76 -20.75
CA PRO A 262 11.80 -0.33 -21.70
C PRO A 262 11.78 -1.74 -21.12
N GLY A 263 12.49 -2.01 -20.03
CA GLY A 263 12.44 -3.28 -19.29
C GLY A 263 11.73 -3.15 -17.93
N GLY A 264 11.10 -2.01 -17.67
CA GLY A 264 10.52 -1.70 -16.38
C GLY A 264 9.24 -2.49 -16.08
N THR A 265 8.97 -2.65 -14.79
CA THR A 265 7.79 -3.35 -14.26
C THR A 265 7.06 -2.50 -13.23
N ALA A 266 5.75 -2.73 -13.09
CA ALA A 266 4.96 -2.03 -12.09
C ALA A 266 3.99 -2.96 -11.35
N GLY A 267 3.73 -2.62 -10.07
CA GLY A 267 2.70 -3.23 -9.26
C GLY A 267 1.79 -2.16 -8.64
N VAL A 268 0.48 -2.26 -8.87
CA VAL A 268 -0.47 -1.22 -8.50
C VAL A 268 -1.65 -1.82 -7.75
N VAL A 269 -1.95 -1.24 -6.59
CA VAL A 269 -3.16 -1.57 -5.84
C VAL A 269 -4.35 -0.82 -6.46
N MET A 270 -5.40 -1.55 -6.82
CA MET A 270 -6.58 -0.97 -7.46
C MET A 270 -7.87 -1.47 -6.81
N ALA A 271 -8.93 -0.67 -6.87
CA ALA A 271 -10.26 -1.15 -6.53
C ALA A 271 -10.70 -2.24 -7.51
N ASN A 272 -11.41 -3.27 -7.02
CA ASN A 272 -11.86 -4.40 -7.85
C ASN A 272 -12.66 -3.97 -9.09
N GLY A 273 -13.40 -2.85 -9.01
CA GLY A 273 -14.13 -2.29 -10.14
C GLY A 273 -13.26 -2.02 -11.38
N SER A 274 -11.97 -1.73 -11.18
CA SER A 274 -11.03 -1.48 -12.29
C SER A 274 -10.88 -2.68 -13.23
N MET A 275 -11.05 -3.90 -12.73
CA MET A 275 -10.92 -5.13 -13.52
C MET A 275 -12.04 -5.34 -14.55
N SER A 276 -13.21 -4.72 -14.36
CA SER A 276 -14.40 -5.06 -15.16
C SER A 276 -15.32 -3.87 -15.50
N SER A 277 -15.07 -2.67 -14.95
CA SER A 277 -15.87 -1.49 -15.27
C SER A 277 -15.79 -1.15 -16.75
N ASN A 278 -16.96 -0.89 -17.36
CA ASN A 278 -17.08 -0.35 -18.71
C ASN A 278 -17.65 1.07 -18.71
N ALA A 279 -17.76 1.68 -17.51
CA ALA A 279 -18.30 3.02 -17.37
C ALA A 279 -17.41 4.06 -18.08
N MET A 280 -18.02 4.98 -18.78
CA MET A 280 -17.39 6.18 -19.35
C MET A 280 -16.09 5.91 -20.16
N GLY A 281 -16.02 4.77 -20.87
CA GLY A 281 -14.86 4.42 -21.70
C GLY A 281 -13.72 3.66 -20.99
N GLU A 282 -13.85 3.35 -19.69
CA GLU A 282 -12.84 2.57 -18.96
C GLU A 282 -12.57 1.20 -19.59
N GLY A 283 -13.62 0.55 -20.12
CA GLY A 283 -13.52 -0.73 -20.84
C GLY A 283 -12.62 -0.65 -22.07
N ASP A 284 -12.73 0.43 -22.85
CA ASP A 284 -11.92 0.64 -24.06
C ASP A 284 -10.45 0.91 -23.71
N ILE A 285 -10.19 1.69 -22.66
CA ILE A 285 -8.84 1.93 -22.18
C ILE A 285 -8.21 0.60 -21.72
N ARG A 286 -8.94 -0.19 -20.94
CA ARG A 286 -8.49 -1.51 -20.48
C ARG A 286 -8.17 -2.44 -21.65
N ALA A 287 -9.07 -2.52 -22.64
CA ALA A 287 -8.86 -3.32 -23.82
C ALA A 287 -7.57 -2.94 -24.55
N ARG A 288 -7.33 -1.64 -24.78
CA ARG A 288 -6.11 -1.16 -25.46
C ARG A 288 -4.83 -1.45 -24.66
N ILE A 289 -4.87 -1.38 -23.31
CA ILE A 289 -3.72 -1.74 -22.47
C ILE A 289 -3.43 -3.24 -22.55
N VAL A 290 -4.46 -4.08 -22.57
CA VAL A 290 -4.32 -5.54 -22.75
C VAL A 290 -3.77 -5.87 -24.14
N GLU A 291 -4.31 -5.25 -25.21
CA GLU A 291 -3.85 -5.42 -26.60
C GLU A 291 -2.41 -4.94 -26.82
N ALA A 292 -1.97 -3.95 -26.04
CA ALA A 292 -0.57 -3.51 -26.05
C ALA A 292 0.36 -4.48 -25.29
N ASP A 293 -0.16 -5.58 -24.80
CA ASP A 293 0.56 -6.65 -24.08
C ASP A 293 1.28 -6.19 -22.80
N LEU A 294 0.77 -5.16 -22.13
CA LEU A 294 1.40 -4.55 -20.96
C LEU A 294 0.98 -5.19 -19.63
N VAL A 295 -0.21 -5.81 -19.55
CA VAL A 295 -0.66 -6.49 -18.33
C VAL A 295 0.05 -7.83 -18.21
N SER A 296 0.83 -8.02 -17.15
CA SER A 296 1.52 -9.28 -16.88
C SER A 296 0.73 -10.17 -15.92
N CYS A 297 0.21 -9.61 -14.82
CA CYS A 297 -0.56 -10.39 -13.84
C CYS A 297 -1.66 -9.55 -13.20
N VAL A 298 -2.76 -10.21 -12.82
CA VAL A 298 -3.81 -9.64 -11.97
C VAL A 298 -4.09 -10.57 -10.81
N VAL A 299 -4.00 -10.05 -9.58
CA VAL A 299 -4.25 -10.79 -8.34
C VAL A 299 -5.51 -10.26 -7.67
N ALA A 300 -6.52 -11.09 -7.49
CA ALA A 300 -7.68 -10.75 -6.65
C ALA A 300 -7.35 -11.03 -5.19
N LEU A 301 -7.41 -10.00 -4.34
CA LEU A 301 -7.06 -10.09 -2.93
C LEU A 301 -8.29 -10.34 -2.04
N PRO A 302 -8.11 -10.87 -0.80
CA PRO A 302 -9.18 -11.03 0.17
C PRO A 302 -9.75 -9.68 0.60
N ALA A 303 -11.00 -9.68 1.04
CA ALA A 303 -11.60 -8.53 1.70
C ALA A 303 -10.94 -8.26 3.06
N GLN A 304 -11.17 -7.06 3.62
CA GLN A 304 -10.70 -6.66 4.95
C GLN A 304 -9.17 -6.52 5.12
N LEU A 305 -8.40 -6.45 4.03
CA LEU A 305 -6.98 -6.10 4.13
C LEU A 305 -6.79 -4.64 4.55
N PHE A 306 -7.65 -3.75 4.09
CA PHE A 306 -7.63 -2.34 4.45
C PHE A 306 -8.62 -2.05 5.57
N ARG A 307 -8.12 -1.65 6.72
CA ARG A 307 -8.95 -1.36 7.90
C ARG A 307 -9.91 -0.18 7.70
N SER A 308 -9.50 0.78 6.88
CA SER A 308 -10.27 2.00 6.61
C SER A 308 -11.40 1.81 5.60
N THR A 309 -11.40 0.73 4.83
CA THR A 309 -12.41 0.43 3.83
C THR A 309 -12.69 -1.07 3.73
N ALA A 310 -13.97 -1.41 3.60
CA ALA A 310 -14.37 -2.78 3.27
C ALA A 310 -14.30 -3.07 1.77
N ILE A 311 -13.86 -2.12 0.94
CA ILE A 311 -13.76 -2.30 -0.51
C ILE A 311 -12.69 -3.35 -0.79
N PRO A 312 -13.03 -4.45 -1.47
CA PRO A 312 -12.03 -5.41 -1.88
C PRO A 312 -11.13 -4.80 -2.96
N VAL A 313 -9.85 -5.13 -2.90
CA VAL A 313 -8.83 -4.63 -3.83
C VAL A 313 -8.22 -5.74 -4.65
N CYS A 314 -7.60 -5.36 -5.74
CA CYS A 314 -6.79 -6.23 -6.58
C CYS A 314 -5.42 -5.60 -6.82
N LEU A 315 -4.45 -6.42 -7.21
CA LEU A 315 -3.17 -5.94 -7.70
C LEU A 315 -3.11 -6.13 -9.21
N TRP A 316 -2.65 -5.10 -9.88
CA TRP A 316 -2.28 -5.16 -11.29
C TRP A 316 -0.78 -5.11 -11.40
N PHE A 317 -0.21 -6.06 -12.12
CA PHE A 317 1.19 -6.03 -12.47
C PHE A 317 1.34 -5.77 -13.97
N PHE A 318 2.28 -4.89 -14.29
CA PHE A 318 2.61 -4.51 -15.65
C PHE A 318 4.08 -4.82 -15.93
N ALA A 319 4.37 -5.20 -17.15
CA ALA A 319 5.74 -5.38 -17.66
C ALA A 319 5.83 -4.81 -19.06
N MET A 320 6.85 -4.00 -19.32
CA MET A 320 7.13 -3.46 -20.66
C MET A 320 7.67 -4.52 -21.61
N ASP A 321 8.25 -5.57 -21.06
CA ASP A 321 8.69 -6.77 -21.79
C ASP A 321 8.29 -8.02 -20.98
N LYS A 322 7.51 -8.90 -21.58
CA LYS A 322 7.07 -10.17 -21.00
C LYS A 322 7.85 -11.38 -21.56
N ALA A 323 8.83 -11.13 -22.42
CA ALA A 323 9.66 -12.17 -23.03
C ALA A 323 8.82 -13.35 -23.59
N HIS A 324 9.08 -14.58 -23.12
CA HIS A 324 8.37 -15.79 -23.56
C HIS A 324 6.89 -15.85 -23.12
N ARG A 325 6.40 -14.91 -22.31
CA ARG A 325 5.01 -14.77 -21.89
C ARG A 325 4.25 -13.68 -22.66
N SER A 326 4.82 -13.19 -23.75
CA SER A 326 4.13 -12.28 -24.65
C SER A 326 2.78 -12.86 -25.11
N GLY A 327 1.74 -12.05 -25.14
CA GLY A 327 0.38 -12.45 -25.49
C GLY A 327 -0.36 -13.27 -24.40
N GLN A 328 0.16 -13.33 -23.17
CA GLN A 328 -0.46 -14.01 -22.04
C GLN A 328 -0.60 -13.09 -20.82
N VAL A 329 -1.59 -13.36 -19.97
CA VAL A 329 -1.78 -12.71 -18.68
C VAL A 329 -1.96 -13.78 -17.60
N LEU A 330 -1.23 -13.63 -16.49
CA LEU A 330 -1.40 -14.49 -15.32
C LEU A 330 -2.55 -13.96 -14.45
N PHE A 331 -3.50 -14.82 -14.13
CA PHE A 331 -4.54 -14.54 -13.14
C PHE A 331 -4.32 -15.34 -11.86
N VAL A 332 -4.38 -14.66 -10.71
CA VAL A 332 -4.24 -15.28 -9.39
C VAL A 332 -5.46 -14.95 -8.55
N ASP A 333 -6.14 -15.97 -8.05
CA ASP A 333 -7.27 -15.82 -7.12
C ASP A 333 -6.82 -16.08 -5.68
N ALA A 334 -6.48 -15.01 -4.98
CA ALA A 334 -6.06 -15.03 -3.59
C ALA A 334 -7.19 -14.64 -2.61
N ARG A 335 -8.45 -14.54 -3.07
CA ARG A 335 -9.59 -14.10 -2.24
C ARG A 335 -9.85 -14.96 -1.01
N GLY A 336 -9.46 -16.23 -1.05
CA GLY A 336 -9.57 -17.16 0.07
C GLY A 336 -8.40 -17.13 1.06
N MET A 337 -7.39 -16.30 0.82
CA MET A 337 -6.18 -16.19 1.64
C MET A 337 -6.33 -15.18 2.78
N GLY A 338 -5.28 -15.08 3.60
CA GLY A 338 -5.15 -14.14 4.70
C GLY A 338 -5.80 -14.64 5.99
N GLN A 339 -5.21 -14.24 7.10
CA GLN A 339 -5.68 -14.55 8.45
C GLN A 339 -6.22 -13.28 9.13
N LEU A 340 -7.24 -13.43 9.99
CA LEU A 340 -7.74 -12.33 10.81
C LEU A 340 -6.69 -11.99 11.87
N VAL A 341 -6.18 -10.76 11.83
CA VAL A 341 -5.25 -10.22 12.84
C VAL A 341 -5.99 -9.36 13.87
N ASP A 342 -7.20 -8.91 13.53
CA ASP A 342 -8.13 -8.20 14.40
C ASP A 342 -9.57 -8.53 13.94
N ARG A 343 -10.59 -8.11 14.70
CA ARG A 343 -12.02 -8.34 14.38
C ARG A 343 -12.44 -7.81 12.99
N ALA A 344 -11.73 -6.83 12.47
CA ALA A 344 -12.05 -6.14 11.22
C ALA A 344 -10.89 -6.09 10.21
N GLU A 345 -9.74 -6.71 10.52
CA GLU A 345 -8.54 -6.62 9.71
C GLU A 345 -7.97 -8.01 9.43
N ARG A 346 -7.65 -8.25 8.17
CA ARG A 346 -6.99 -9.45 7.67
C ARG A 346 -5.59 -9.09 7.17
N ALA A 347 -4.63 -9.99 7.33
CA ALA A 347 -3.31 -9.83 6.73
C ALA A 347 -2.93 -11.13 6.00
N LEU A 348 -2.21 -10.99 4.88
CA LEU A 348 -1.60 -12.12 4.21
C LEU A 348 -0.43 -12.63 5.06
N THR A 349 -0.32 -13.93 5.19
CA THR A 349 0.83 -14.57 5.83
C THR A 349 2.04 -14.55 4.90
N ARG A 350 3.23 -14.77 5.47
CA ARG A 350 4.46 -14.87 4.68
C ARG A 350 4.38 -15.98 3.62
N ASP A 351 3.85 -17.12 3.99
CA ASP A 351 3.74 -18.27 3.08
C ASP A 351 2.76 -18.01 1.93
N GLU A 352 1.66 -17.29 2.20
CA GLU A 352 0.72 -16.86 1.15
C GLU A 352 1.34 -15.85 0.20
N ILE A 353 2.13 -14.89 0.70
CA ILE A 353 2.87 -13.92 -0.10
C ILE A 353 3.87 -14.65 -1.00
N VAL A 354 4.68 -15.54 -0.42
CA VAL A 354 5.66 -16.34 -1.16
C VAL A 354 4.97 -17.19 -2.23
N ARG A 355 3.84 -17.83 -1.92
CA ARG A 355 3.07 -18.64 -2.89
C ARG A 355 2.62 -17.83 -4.09
N ILE A 356 2.14 -16.60 -3.89
CA ILE A 356 1.71 -15.70 -4.97
C ILE A 356 2.92 -15.26 -5.79
N ALA A 357 4.00 -14.84 -5.12
CA ALA A 357 5.23 -14.39 -5.77
C ALA A 357 5.88 -15.53 -6.57
N ASP A 358 6.00 -16.73 -6.02
CA ASP A 358 6.57 -17.90 -6.70
C ASP A 358 5.76 -18.30 -7.93
N ALA A 359 4.43 -18.18 -7.91
CA ALA A 359 3.59 -18.39 -9.08
C ALA A 359 3.91 -17.39 -10.20
N TYR A 360 4.06 -16.10 -9.85
CA TYR A 360 4.44 -15.05 -10.80
C TYR A 360 5.87 -15.26 -11.33
N HIS A 361 6.84 -15.55 -10.47
CA HIS A 361 8.23 -15.73 -10.84
C HIS A 361 8.43 -16.97 -11.72
N GLY A 362 7.79 -18.09 -11.37
CA GLY A 362 7.77 -19.29 -12.21
C GLY A 362 7.13 -19.03 -13.58
N TRP A 363 6.04 -18.23 -13.61
CA TRP A 363 5.38 -17.85 -14.86
C TRP A 363 6.22 -16.90 -15.70
N SER A 364 6.79 -15.86 -15.12
CA SER A 364 7.62 -14.87 -15.83
C SER A 364 9.02 -15.39 -16.21
N GLY A 365 9.48 -16.49 -15.60
CA GLY A 365 10.84 -16.99 -15.76
C GLY A 365 11.88 -16.12 -15.09
N ALA A 366 11.52 -15.48 -13.95
CA ALA A 366 12.41 -14.64 -13.17
C ALA A 366 13.69 -15.41 -12.76
N ALA A 367 14.81 -14.69 -12.61
CA ALA A 367 16.08 -15.31 -12.21
C ALA A 367 16.00 -16.03 -10.86
N SER A 368 15.22 -15.48 -9.93
CA SER A 368 14.93 -16.08 -8.63
C SER A 368 14.19 -17.42 -8.73
N ALA A 369 13.24 -17.54 -9.66
CA ALA A 369 12.53 -18.80 -9.93
C ALA A 369 13.47 -19.85 -10.52
N LEU A 370 14.32 -19.45 -11.47
CA LEU A 370 15.31 -20.35 -12.07
C LEU A 370 16.30 -20.87 -11.02
N ALA A 371 16.76 -20.00 -10.12
CA ALA A 371 17.64 -20.37 -9.02
C ALA A 371 16.99 -21.34 -8.02
N LYS A 372 15.67 -21.24 -7.81
CA LYS A 372 14.87 -22.14 -6.95
C LYS A 372 14.40 -23.41 -7.69
N GLY A 373 14.61 -23.50 -9.00
CA GLY A 373 14.06 -24.58 -9.83
C GLY A 373 12.53 -24.57 -9.95
N LEU A 374 11.90 -23.39 -9.82
CA LEU A 374 10.47 -23.24 -9.93
C LEU A 374 10.04 -23.26 -11.40
N ALA A 375 9.04 -24.10 -11.70
CA ALA A 375 8.34 -24.12 -12.97
C ALA A 375 6.89 -23.69 -12.75
N TYR A 376 6.33 -22.95 -13.70
CA TYR A 376 4.93 -22.55 -13.64
C TYR A 376 4.02 -23.68 -14.16
N GLU A 377 2.96 -23.91 -13.41
CA GLU A 377 1.81 -24.72 -13.81
C GLU A 377 0.51 -24.02 -13.42
N ASP A 378 -0.54 -24.19 -14.24
CA ASP A 378 -1.89 -23.74 -13.87
C ASP A 378 -2.37 -24.54 -12.65
N VAL A 379 -2.86 -23.86 -11.63
CA VAL A 379 -3.36 -24.48 -10.39
C VAL A 379 -4.85 -24.17 -10.23
N PRO A 380 -5.75 -25.13 -10.40
CA PRO A 380 -7.18 -24.94 -10.21
C PRO A 380 -7.50 -24.34 -8.84
N GLY A 381 -8.33 -23.31 -8.83
CA GLY A 381 -8.68 -22.54 -7.63
C GLY A 381 -7.64 -21.56 -7.15
N PHE A 382 -6.49 -21.41 -7.84
CA PHE A 382 -5.45 -20.48 -7.42
C PHE A 382 -4.89 -19.62 -8.57
N CYS A 383 -4.35 -20.20 -9.65
CA CYS A 383 -3.76 -19.40 -10.72
C CYS A 383 -3.92 -20.05 -12.09
N ARG A 384 -3.98 -19.20 -13.12
CA ARG A 384 -4.02 -19.63 -14.53
C ARG A 384 -3.40 -18.60 -15.45
N SER A 385 -2.60 -19.08 -16.43
CA SER A 385 -2.09 -18.29 -17.55
C SER A 385 -3.12 -18.29 -18.68
N VAL A 386 -3.55 -17.12 -19.14
CA VAL A 386 -4.62 -16.97 -20.12
C VAL A 386 -4.12 -16.19 -21.32
N PRO A 387 -4.29 -16.70 -22.55
CA PRO A 387 -3.98 -15.97 -23.77
C PRO A 387 -4.82 -14.70 -23.91
N VAL A 388 -4.25 -13.63 -24.46
CA VAL A 388 -4.95 -12.38 -24.73
C VAL A 388 -6.16 -12.59 -25.66
N ASP A 389 -6.10 -13.57 -26.56
CA ASP A 389 -7.22 -13.91 -27.43
C ASP A 389 -8.46 -14.37 -26.65
N ASP A 390 -8.30 -15.14 -25.58
CA ASP A 390 -9.39 -15.58 -24.72
C ASP A 390 -9.97 -14.40 -23.90
N ILE A 391 -9.09 -13.48 -23.46
CA ILE A 391 -9.50 -12.26 -22.75
C ILE A 391 -10.28 -11.36 -23.70
N ARG A 392 -9.85 -11.23 -24.96
CA ARG A 392 -10.55 -10.50 -26.02
C ARG A 392 -11.92 -11.09 -26.30
N ALA A 393 -12.00 -12.41 -26.46
CA ALA A 393 -13.27 -13.12 -26.68
C ALA A 393 -14.27 -12.92 -25.53
N ALA A 394 -13.77 -12.72 -24.32
CA ALA A 394 -14.57 -12.41 -23.14
C ALA A 394 -14.94 -10.91 -23.00
N SER A 395 -14.52 -10.01 -23.91
CA SER A 395 -14.69 -8.55 -23.83
C SER A 395 -13.84 -7.88 -22.74
N TYR A 396 -12.62 -8.36 -22.53
CA TYR A 396 -11.55 -7.82 -21.69
C TYR A 396 -11.84 -7.64 -20.17
N PRO A 397 -12.65 -8.46 -19.50
CA PRO A 397 -12.69 -8.43 -18.06
C PRO A 397 -11.39 -9.06 -17.52
N LEU A 398 -10.83 -8.51 -16.46
CA LEU A 398 -9.58 -9.02 -15.85
C LEU A 398 -9.82 -9.57 -14.44
N THR A 399 -11.04 -10.02 -14.14
CA THR A 399 -11.38 -10.61 -12.84
C THR A 399 -10.88 -12.05 -12.77
N PRO A 400 -9.90 -12.39 -11.88
CA PRO A 400 -9.29 -13.72 -11.83
C PRO A 400 -10.29 -14.87 -11.69
N GLY A 401 -11.32 -14.72 -10.85
CA GLY A 401 -12.34 -15.75 -10.66
C GLY A 401 -13.16 -16.10 -11.91
N ARG A 402 -12.96 -15.39 -13.03
CA ARG A 402 -13.56 -15.74 -14.33
C ARG A 402 -12.72 -16.76 -15.11
N TYR A 403 -11.41 -16.74 -14.87
CA TYR A 403 -10.42 -17.51 -15.63
C TYR A 403 -9.83 -18.68 -14.84
N VAL A 404 -9.70 -18.49 -13.53
CA VAL A 404 -9.20 -19.54 -12.64
C VAL A 404 -10.32 -20.52 -12.39
N ASP A 405 -10.12 -21.78 -12.78
CA ASP A 405 -11.10 -22.84 -12.60
C ASP A 405 -11.38 -23.05 -11.10
N ALA A 406 -12.61 -23.45 -10.78
CA ALA A 406 -12.93 -23.84 -9.40
C ALA A 406 -12.00 -24.98 -8.96
N PRO A 407 -11.54 -24.99 -7.68
CA PRO A 407 -10.82 -26.13 -7.17
C PRO A 407 -11.65 -27.40 -7.39
N ALA A 408 -10.99 -28.48 -7.80
CA ALA A 408 -11.66 -29.76 -7.91
C ALA A 408 -12.28 -30.09 -6.52
N VAL A 409 -13.59 -30.02 -6.46
CA VAL A 409 -14.31 -30.45 -5.25
C VAL A 409 -14.10 -31.97 -5.20
N PRO A 410 -13.53 -32.52 -4.11
CA PRO A 410 -13.52 -33.98 -3.96
C PRO A 410 -14.92 -34.48 -4.20
N ASP A 411 -15.07 -35.46 -5.11
CA ASP A 411 -16.34 -36.11 -5.33
C ASP A 411 -16.70 -36.82 -4.01
N ASP A 412 -17.64 -36.24 -3.29
CA ASP A 412 -18.13 -36.83 -2.01
C ASP A 412 -19.06 -38.02 -2.25
N GLY A 413 -19.24 -38.42 -3.52
CA GLY A 413 -20.08 -39.55 -3.91
C GLY A 413 -21.57 -39.28 -3.73
N GLU A 414 -21.99 -38.10 -3.23
CA GLU A 414 -23.40 -37.73 -3.07
C GLU A 414 -23.95 -37.26 -4.44
N PRO A 415 -24.98 -37.93 -4.99
CA PRO A 415 -25.62 -37.49 -6.23
C PRO A 415 -26.06 -36.02 -6.12
N ALA A 416 -25.82 -35.22 -7.16
CA ALA A 416 -26.13 -33.77 -7.16
C ALA A 416 -27.59 -33.46 -6.78
N ALA A 417 -28.53 -34.34 -7.18
CA ALA A 417 -29.96 -34.20 -6.85
C ALA A 417 -30.21 -34.35 -5.34
N ASP A 418 -29.55 -35.31 -4.69
CA ASP A 418 -29.69 -35.57 -3.25
C ASP A 418 -29.04 -34.42 -2.44
N LYS A 419 -27.89 -33.95 -2.89
CA LYS A 419 -27.19 -32.80 -2.31
C LYS A 419 -28.01 -31.51 -2.39
N ILE A 420 -28.63 -31.24 -3.55
CA ILE A 420 -29.56 -30.13 -3.73
C ILE A 420 -30.75 -30.23 -2.79
N ALA A 421 -31.38 -31.44 -2.71
CA ALA A 421 -32.52 -31.66 -1.84
C ALA A 421 -32.15 -31.42 -0.36
N ARG A 422 -31.01 -31.96 0.11
CA ARG A 422 -30.52 -31.79 1.46
C ARG A 422 -30.23 -30.34 1.78
N LEU A 423 -29.43 -29.63 0.94
CA LEU A 423 -29.07 -28.22 1.14
C LEU A 423 -30.30 -27.31 1.08
N THR A 424 -31.27 -27.61 0.23
CA THR A 424 -32.55 -26.89 0.20
C THR A 424 -33.30 -27.04 1.50
N GLY A 425 -33.35 -28.25 2.04
CA GLY A 425 -33.97 -28.55 3.34
C GLY A 425 -33.29 -27.80 4.49
N GLU A 426 -31.95 -27.78 4.53
CA GLU A 426 -31.15 -27.06 5.52
C GLU A 426 -31.38 -25.54 5.42
N LEU A 427 -31.43 -24.99 4.20
CA LEU A 427 -31.71 -23.58 3.97
C LEU A 427 -33.11 -23.18 4.46
N LEU A 428 -34.13 -23.98 4.15
CA LEU A 428 -35.49 -23.71 4.62
C LEU A 428 -35.58 -23.76 6.14
N ALA A 429 -34.93 -24.74 6.78
CA ALA A 429 -34.87 -24.83 8.23
C ALA A 429 -34.18 -23.62 8.88
N ALA A 430 -33.07 -23.13 8.29
CA ALA A 430 -32.37 -21.95 8.75
C ALA A 430 -33.20 -20.66 8.58
N LEU A 431 -33.96 -20.56 7.49
CA LEU A 431 -34.91 -19.45 7.28
C LEU A 431 -36.03 -19.45 8.32
N ASP A 432 -36.58 -20.64 8.65
CA ASP A 432 -37.61 -20.77 9.68
C ASP A 432 -37.05 -20.43 11.08
N GLU A 433 -35.79 -20.75 11.37
CA GLU A 433 -35.15 -20.40 12.63
C GLU A 433 -34.92 -18.90 12.71
N SER A 434 -34.45 -18.25 11.64
CA SER A 434 -34.30 -16.81 11.50
C SER A 434 -35.64 -16.09 11.75
N ALA A 435 -36.72 -16.57 11.13
CA ALA A 435 -38.06 -15.98 11.33
C ALA A 435 -38.55 -16.08 12.78
N ARG A 436 -38.23 -17.21 13.46
CA ARG A 436 -38.54 -17.39 14.89
C ARG A 436 -37.75 -16.47 15.78
N ALA A 437 -36.45 -16.26 15.48
CA ALA A 437 -35.58 -15.32 16.18
C ALA A 437 -36.08 -13.87 16.03
N ASP A 438 -36.42 -13.46 14.81
CA ASP A 438 -37.01 -12.15 14.53
C ASP A 438 -38.30 -11.90 15.34
N GLN A 439 -39.20 -12.87 15.39
CA GLN A 439 -40.43 -12.77 16.19
C GLN A 439 -40.13 -12.68 17.70
N ALA A 440 -39.12 -13.40 18.17
CA ALA A 440 -38.71 -13.31 19.57
C ALA A 440 -38.16 -11.92 19.94
N VAL A 441 -37.32 -11.35 19.06
CA VAL A 441 -36.79 -9.98 19.22
C VAL A 441 -37.94 -8.96 19.21
N ARG A 442 -38.87 -9.04 18.25
CA ARG A 442 -40.03 -8.14 18.17
C ARG A 442 -40.85 -8.18 19.45
N ARG A 443 -41.17 -9.37 19.98
CA ARG A 443 -41.88 -9.54 21.25
C ARG A 443 -41.15 -8.93 22.44
N GLN A 444 -39.82 -8.98 22.49
CA GLN A 444 -39.05 -8.34 23.57
C GLN A 444 -39.05 -6.84 23.44
N VAL A 445 -38.94 -6.27 22.24
CA VAL A 445 -39.01 -4.83 21.99
C VAL A 445 -40.39 -4.28 22.35
N GLU A 446 -41.47 -5.01 22.03
CA GLU A 446 -42.85 -4.62 22.40
C GLU A 446 -43.10 -4.60 23.91
N ARG A 447 -42.38 -5.46 24.66
CA ARG A 447 -42.45 -5.44 26.16
C ARG A 447 -41.69 -4.28 26.81
N LEU A 448 -40.83 -3.60 26.08
CA LEU A 448 -40.06 -2.44 26.52
C LEU A 448 -40.79 -1.12 26.23
N ARG A 449 -41.92 -1.15 25.54
CA ARG A 449 -42.85 -0.04 25.32
C ARG A 449 -43.98 -0.07 26.36
#